data_50109a44e99956a7a42053246f75a9ae
#
_entry.id   50109a44e99956a7a42053246f75a9ae
#
_cell.length_a   1.000
_cell.length_b   1.000
_cell.length_c   1.000
_cell.angle_alpha   90.00
_cell.angle_beta   90.00
_cell.angle_gamma   90.00
#
_symmetry.space_group_name_H-M   'P 1'
#
loop_
_entity.id
_entity.type
_entity.pdbx_description
1 polymer ?
#
loop_
_entity_poly.entity_id
_entity_poly.type
_entity_poly.pdbx_seq_one_letter_code
_entity_poly.pdbx_strand_id
1 'polypeptide(L)'
;SDFKNISYVNFEMISMIITLMSCAFISYSPIRIVEKCGSASVIGIIFICLAVYIFYSIILKAVFKNEYDIFSIIKKSYPPILQKIIGIIIYFFIILYIYLIISNLLYNLKGSIYTNSTIFSIYIFFIVALYLLSKKGFNATFRIVGYVSFTIVLYIIFLFIMSINKVDINNFFPIMGNGFNDIFVNNLINTGIFVPLFFYLFFGGKVAHNKKRSVYKNFNIIMLVFTLVYAILIFCFIGTIPVEIISSRYTLLLDLSSLISLTPLSLKLTPI
;
A
#
# COMPACT_ATOMS: atom_id res chain seq x y z
N SER A 1 17.88 -0.24 -26.88
CA SER A 1 17.89 -1.68 -26.78
C SER A 1 16.81 -2.17 -25.79
N ASP A 2 15.99 -3.10 -26.20
CA ASP A 2 15.31 -4.10 -25.40
C ASP A 2 14.02 -3.78 -24.60
N PHE A 3 13.17 -2.92 -25.12
CA PHE A 3 11.76 -2.85 -24.68
C PHE A 3 10.83 -3.77 -25.50
N LYS A 4 11.32 -4.94 -25.94
CA LYS A 4 10.54 -5.82 -26.82
C LYS A 4 9.38 -6.59 -26.14
N ASN A 5 9.29 -6.62 -24.81
CA ASN A 5 8.21 -7.31 -24.09
C ASN A 5 7.37 -6.35 -23.23
N ILE A 6 6.53 -5.54 -23.89
CA ILE A 6 5.64 -4.57 -23.24
C ILE A 6 4.67 -5.23 -22.22
N SER A 7 4.28 -6.49 -22.43
CA SER A 7 3.42 -7.23 -21.50
C SER A 7 4.12 -7.55 -20.18
N TYR A 8 5.41 -7.85 -20.22
CA TYR A 8 6.20 -8.18 -19.04
C TYR A 8 6.48 -6.95 -18.16
N VAL A 9 6.81 -5.82 -18.77
CA VAL A 9 7.00 -4.54 -18.08
C VAL A 9 5.70 -4.07 -17.40
N ASN A 10 4.54 -4.31 -18.01
CA ASN A 10 3.24 -3.97 -17.42
C ASN A 10 2.97 -4.77 -16.14
N PHE A 11 3.24 -6.08 -16.12
CA PHE A 11 3.04 -6.91 -14.94
C PHE A 11 3.96 -6.51 -13.80
N GLU A 12 5.23 -6.30 -14.08
CA GLU A 12 6.23 -5.86 -13.10
C GLU A 12 5.84 -4.53 -12.45
N MET A 13 5.36 -3.58 -13.25
CA MET A 13 4.92 -2.28 -12.77
C MET A 13 3.67 -2.38 -11.89
N ILE A 14 2.68 -3.19 -12.28
CA ILE A 14 1.49 -3.46 -11.48
C ILE A 14 1.90 -4.05 -10.13
N SER A 15 2.75 -5.06 -10.15
CA SER A 15 3.25 -5.75 -8.95
C SER A 15 3.99 -4.81 -8.01
N MET A 16 4.85 -3.94 -8.55
CA MET A 16 5.57 -2.94 -7.76
C MET A 16 4.62 -2.00 -7.03
N ILE A 17 3.62 -1.48 -7.71
CA ILE A 17 2.68 -0.54 -7.10
C ILE A 17 1.82 -1.23 -6.05
N ILE A 18 1.32 -2.44 -6.34
CA ILE A 18 0.58 -3.23 -5.37
C ILE A 18 1.43 -3.47 -4.12
N THR A 19 2.70 -3.85 -4.27
CA THR A 19 3.60 -4.06 -3.13
C THR A 19 3.82 -2.79 -2.33
N LEU A 20 4.10 -1.66 -2.98
CA LEU A 20 4.32 -0.38 -2.31
C LEU A 20 3.07 0.10 -1.56
N MET A 21 1.89 -0.03 -2.18
CA MET A 21 0.62 0.30 -1.53
C MET A 21 0.35 -0.66 -0.37
N SER A 22 0.67 -1.94 -0.51
CA SER A 22 0.54 -2.95 0.54
C SER A 22 1.45 -2.63 1.73
N CYS A 23 2.71 -2.29 1.48
CA CYS A 23 3.63 -1.89 2.54
C CYS A 23 3.13 -0.63 3.28
N ALA A 24 2.64 0.37 2.55
CA ALA A 24 2.07 1.58 3.14
C ALA A 24 0.83 1.27 3.97
N PHE A 25 -0.07 0.43 3.47
CA PHE A 25 -1.28 0.02 4.17
C PHE A 25 -0.95 -0.77 5.45
N ILE A 26 -0.14 -1.81 5.35
CA ILE A 26 0.22 -2.67 6.49
C ILE A 26 0.95 -1.88 7.58
N SER A 27 1.84 -0.97 7.18
CA SER A 27 2.66 -0.22 8.13
C SER A 27 1.90 0.84 8.91
N TYR A 28 0.80 1.38 8.38
CA TYR A 28 0.27 2.61 8.95
C TYR A 28 -1.25 2.74 9.00
N SER A 29 -1.97 2.04 8.14
CA SER A 29 -3.31 2.48 7.79
C SER A 29 -4.47 1.71 8.42
N PRO A 30 -4.42 0.39 8.67
CA PRO A 30 -5.59 -0.31 9.15
C PRO A 30 -6.09 0.26 10.47
N ILE A 31 -5.18 0.52 11.42
CA ILE A 31 -5.51 1.06 12.75
C ILE A 31 -6.15 2.45 12.60
N ARG A 32 -5.55 3.34 11.82
CA ARG A 32 -6.07 4.70 11.63
C ARG A 32 -7.44 4.75 10.98
N ILE A 33 -7.70 3.84 10.02
CA ILE A 33 -9.02 3.74 9.41
C ILE A 33 -10.03 3.29 10.46
N VAL A 34 -9.66 2.30 11.31
CA VAL A 34 -10.54 1.83 12.37
C VAL A 34 -10.74 2.89 13.45
N GLU A 35 -9.72 3.62 13.85
CA GLU A 35 -9.83 4.75 14.80
C GLU A 35 -10.80 5.83 14.30
N LYS A 36 -10.80 6.13 13.00
CA LYS A 36 -11.69 7.14 12.42
C LYS A 36 -13.09 6.61 12.14
N CYS A 37 -13.20 5.44 11.56
CA CYS A 37 -14.48 4.91 11.05
C CYS A 37 -15.16 3.95 12.03
N GLY A 38 -14.44 3.45 13.06
CA GLY A 38 -14.99 2.44 13.97
C GLY A 38 -15.41 1.18 13.23
N SER A 39 -16.56 0.63 13.59
CA SER A 39 -17.19 -0.54 12.94
C SER A 39 -17.48 -0.36 11.44
N ALA A 40 -17.60 0.89 10.95
CA ALA A 40 -17.82 1.23 9.55
C ALA A 40 -16.54 1.30 8.70
N SER A 41 -15.41 0.81 9.17
CA SER A 41 -14.10 0.94 8.48
C SER A 41 -14.04 0.25 7.13
N VAL A 42 -14.83 -0.80 6.90
CA VAL A 42 -14.97 -1.42 5.57
C VAL A 42 -15.57 -0.44 4.57
N ILE A 43 -16.59 0.32 4.99
CA ILE A 43 -17.18 1.38 4.17
C ILE A 43 -16.16 2.49 3.95
N GLY A 44 -15.42 2.85 5.01
CA GLY A 44 -14.38 3.88 4.98
C GLY A 44 -13.29 3.60 3.96
N ILE A 45 -12.74 2.38 3.90
CA ILE A 45 -11.69 2.03 2.92
C ILE A 45 -12.22 2.03 1.49
N ILE A 46 -13.44 1.51 1.26
CA ILE A 46 -14.07 1.52 -0.05
C ILE A 46 -14.27 2.96 -0.53
N PHE A 47 -14.72 3.84 0.35
CA PHE A 47 -14.91 5.26 0.03
C PHE A 47 -13.58 5.94 -0.33
N ILE A 48 -12.52 5.75 0.45
CA ILE A 48 -11.20 6.30 0.14
C ILE A 48 -10.72 5.79 -1.22
N CYS A 49 -10.82 4.48 -1.48
CA CYS A 49 -10.43 3.89 -2.76
C CYS A 49 -11.20 4.52 -3.92
N LEU A 50 -12.49 4.76 -3.77
CA LEU A 50 -13.32 5.37 -4.79
C LEU A 50 -12.95 6.85 -5.02
N ALA A 51 -12.74 7.62 -3.95
CA ALA A 51 -12.31 9.01 -4.03
C ALA A 51 -10.96 9.13 -4.77
N VAL A 52 -9.99 8.29 -4.40
CA VAL A 52 -8.67 8.23 -5.03
C VAL A 52 -8.78 7.77 -6.49
N TYR A 53 -9.61 6.77 -6.77
CA TYR A 53 -9.84 6.31 -8.14
C TYR A 53 -10.35 7.44 -9.05
N ILE A 54 -11.33 8.21 -8.59
CA ILE A 54 -11.85 9.37 -9.33
C ILE A 54 -10.75 10.40 -9.56
N PHE A 55 -10.03 10.79 -8.50
CA PHE A 55 -8.98 11.79 -8.57
C PHE A 55 -7.86 11.39 -9.54
N TYR A 56 -7.30 10.19 -9.39
CA TYR A 56 -6.24 9.71 -10.27
C TYR A 56 -6.71 9.45 -11.70
N SER A 57 -7.97 9.03 -11.90
CA SER A 57 -8.53 8.88 -13.25
C SER A 57 -8.58 10.21 -14.00
N ILE A 58 -8.88 11.31 -13.31
CA ILE A 58 -8.85 12.66 -13.90
C ILE A 58 -7.43 13.04 -14.28
N ILE A 59 -6.47 12.84 -13.36
CA ILE A 59 -5.05 13.15 -13.60
C ILE A 59 -4.50 12.31 -14.76
N LEU A 60 -4.77 11.00 -14.78
CA LEU A 60 -4.34 10.12 -15.86
C LEU A 60 -4.88 10.56 -17.20
N LYS A 61 -6.18 10.92 -17.27
CA LYS A 61 -6.77 11.46 -18.51
C LYS A 61 -6.05 12.72 -18.97
N ALA A 62 -5.75 13.64 -18.05
CA ALA A 62 -5.05 14.88 -18.39
C ALA A 62 -3.61 14.62 -18.85
N VAL A 63 -2.87 13.74 -18.17
CA VAL A 63 -1.46 13.42 -18.48
C VAL A 63 -1.36 12.66 -19.80
N PHE A 64 -2.17 11.61 -20.00
CA PHE A 64 -2.05 10.74 -21.19
C PHE A 64 -2.83 11.23 -22.42
N LYS A 65 -3.64 12.28 -22.29
CA LYS A 65 -4.27 12.92 -23.46
C LYS A 65 -3.23 13.41 -24.48
N ASN A 66 -2.11 13.92 -23.97
CA ASN A 66 -1.04 14.52 -24.78
C ASN A 66 0.15 13.58 -25.05
N GLU A 67 0.06 12.29 -24.70
CA GLU A 67 1.13 11.28 -24.88
C GLU A 67 2.42 11.55 -24.09
N TYR A 68 2.37 12.41 -23.08
CA TYR A 68 3.52 12.81 -22.28
C TYR A 68 3.52 12.11 -20.91
N ASP A 69 4.72 11.88 -20.39
CA ASP A 69 4.90 11.64 -18.96
C ASP A 69 4.86 12.97 -18.18
N ILE A 70 4.70 12.92 -16.88
CA ILE A 70 4.65 14.14 -16.06
C ILE A 70 5.91 14.99 -16.24
N PHE A 71 7.07 14.37 -16.36
CA PHE A 71 8.33 15.11 -16.53
C PHE A 71 8.39 15.81 -17.87
N SER A 72 7.85 15.23 -18.94
CA SER A 72 7.79 15.87 -20.25
C SER A 72 6.82 17.05 -20.24
N ILE A 73 5.70 16.97 -19.52
CA ILE A 73 4.76 18.07 -19.32
C ILE A 73 5.44 19.22 -18.58
N ILE A 74 6.13 18.92 -17.45
CA ILE A 74 6.87 19.91 -16.67
C ILE A 74 7.93 20.58 -17.54
N LYS A 75 8.68 19.79 -18.34
CA LYS A 75 9.72 20.29 -19.21
C LYS A 75 9.19 21.20 -20.33
N LYS A 76 7.97 20.95 -20.80
CA LYS A 76 7.34 21.73 -21.88
C LYS A 76 6.63 22.99 -21.36
N SER A 77 6.09 22.95 -20.14
CA SER A 77 5.23 24.00 -19.60
C SER A 77 5.97 25.05 -18.77
N TYR A 78 7.17 24.75 -18.27
CA TYR A 78 7.87 25.62 -17.33
C TYR A 78 9.29 25.98 -17.80
N PRO A 79 9.82 27.17 -17.45
CA PRO A 79 11.19 27.54 -17.73
C PRO A 79 12.19 26.65 -16.97
N PRO A 80 13.46 26.53 -17.43
CA PRO A 80 14.44 25.59 -16.90
C PRO A 80 14.70 25.68 -15.38
N ILE A 81 14.61 26.88 -14.84
CA ILE A 81 14.80 27.11 -13.39
C ILE A 81 13.65 26.47 -12.60
N LEU A 82 12.40 26.72 -13.01
CA LEU A 82 11.22 26.14 -12.34
C LEU A 82 11.18 24.61 -12.48
N GLN A 83 11.62 24.06 -13.64
CA GLN A 83 11.73 22.62 -13.81
C GLN A 83 12.66 21.98 -12.76
N LYS A 84 13.81 22.61 -12.49
CA LYS A 84 14.76 22.14 -11.47
C LYS A 84 14.16 22.21 -10.07
N ILE A 85 13.48 23.31 -9.74
CA ILE A 85 12.85 23.50 -8.42
C ILE A 85 11.76 22.45 -8.21
N ILE A 86 10.86 22.26 -9.17
CA ILE A 86 9.81 21.24 -9.11
C ILE A 86 10.41 19.83 -8.98
N GLY A 87 11.47 19.54 -9.74
CA GLY A 87 12.19 18.28 -9.66
C GLY A 87 12.77 18.01 -8.27
N ILE A 88 13.39 19.00 -7.65
CA ILE A 88 13.95 18.89 -6.29
C ILE A 88 12.82 18.67 -5.27
N ILE A 89 11.71 19.40 -5.37
CA ILE A 89 10.55 19.22 -4.46
C ILE A 89 9.99 17.81 -4.57
N ILE A 90 9.78 17.31 -5.78
CA ILE A 90 9.28 15.94 -6.01
C ILE A 90 10.25 14.92 -5.42
N TYR A 91 11.56 15.08 -5.68
CA TYR A 91 12.61 14.18 -5.18
C TYR A 91 12.64 14.16 -3.64
N PHE A 92 12.59 15.32 -3.01
CA PHE A 92 12.54 15.44 -1.55
C PHE A 92 11.29 14.77 -0.97
N PHE A 93 10.13 14.98 -1.59
CA PHE A 93 8.87 14.35 -1.16
C PHE A 93 8.92 12.82 -1.26
N ILE A 94 9.51 12.28 -2.34
CA ILE A 94 9.69 10.83 -2.52
C ILE A 94 10.61 10.26 -1.45
N ILE A 95 11.74 10.90 -1.17
CA ILE A 95 12.67 10.45 -0.12
C ILE A 95 12.00 10.45 1.25
N LEU A 96 11.30 11.52 1.59
CA LEU A 96 10.58 11.65 2.86
C LEU A 96 9.52 10.56 3.00
N TYR A 97 8.76 10.30 1.94
CA TYR A 97 7.76 9.24 1.93
C TYR A 97 8.37 7.84 2.14
N ILE A 98 9.46 7.53 1.43
CA ILE A 98 10.18 6.25 1.58
C ILE A 98 10.72 6.12 3.00
N TYR A 99 11.30 7.18 3.55
CA TYR A 99 11.80 7.21 4.93
C TYR A 99 10.69 6.88 5.93
N LEU A 100 9.52 7.51 5.80
CA LEU A 100 8.38 7.27 6.70
C LEU A 100 7.89 5.82 6.65
N ILE A 101 7.76 5.24 5.45
CA ILE A 101 7.35 3.83 5.31
C ILE A 101 8.36 2.90 5.94
N ILE A 102 9.65 3.08 5.64
CA ILE A 102 10.72 2.22 6.16
C ILE A 102 10.79 2.33 7.68
N SER A 103 10.74 3.54 8.22
CA SER A 103 10.79 3.78 9.66
C SER A 103 9.63 3.10 10.39
N ASN A 104 8.41 3.23 9.89
CA ASN A 104 7.25 2.57 10.48
C ASN A 104 7.35 1.04 10.39
N LEU A 105 7.77 0.51 9.25
CA LEU A 105 7.94 -0.92 9.06
C LEU A 105 8.98 -1.49 10.04
N LEU A 106 10.12 -0.82 10.20
CA LEU A 106 11.18 -1.26 11.10
C LEU A 106 10.78 -1.12 12.57
N TYR A 107 10.01 -0.08 12.91
CA TYR A 107 9.46 0.10 14.24
C TYR A 107 8.47 -1.03 14.60
N ASN A 108 7.59 -1.39 13.67
CA ASN A 108 6.66 -2.50 13.82
C ASN A 108 7.39 -3.84 13.93
N LEU A 109 8.44 -4.08 13.14
CA LEU A 109 9.27 -5.28 13.22
C LEU A 109 9.97 -5.39 14.59
N LYS A 110 10.48 -4.27 15.11
CA LYS A 110 11.08 -4.24 16.44
C LYS A 110 10.06 -4.56 17.53
N GLY A 111 8.88 -3.96 17.47
CA GLY A 111 7.84 -4.15 18.48
C GLY A 111 7.25 -5.55 18.51
N SER A 112 7.25 -6.26 17.38
CA SER A 112 6.54 -7.53 17.22
C SER A 112 7.45 -8.77 17.16
N ILE A 113 8.58 -8.66 16.45
CA ILE A 113 9.43 -9.84 16.17
C ILE A 113 10.79 -9.73 16.87
N TYR A 114 11.38 -8.55 16.85
CA TYR A 114 12.74 -8.32 17.34
C TYR A 114 12.76 -7.50 18.63
N THR A 115 11.92 -7.85 19.60
CA THR A 115 11.76 -7.10 20.87
C THR A 115 13.08 -6.86 21.61
N ASN A 116 13.98 -7.84 21.61
CA ASN A 116 15.28 -7.78 22.28
C ASN A 116 16.40 -7.16 21.43
N SER A 117 16.15 -6.86 20.15
CA SER A 117 17.18 -6.30 19.27
C SER A 117 17.22 -4.79 19.34
N THR A 118 18.40 -4.19 19.15
CA THR A 118 18.49 -2.75 18.98
C THR A 118 17.90 -2.35 17.60
N ILE A 119 17.22 -1.23 17.57
CA ILE A 119 16.63 -0.73 16.32
C ILE A 119 17.72 -0.51 15.26
N PHE A 120 18.92 -0.14 15.70
CA PHE A 120 20.08 0.11 14.86
C PHE A 120 20.56 -1.15 14.09
N SER A 121 20.57 -2.32 14.74
CA SER A 121 20.94 -3.57 14.05
C SER A 121 19.96 -3.96 12.97
N ILE A 122 18.66 -3.72 13.18
CA ILE A 122 17.62 -3.96 12.18
C ILE A 122 17.81 -3.01 10.97
N TYR A 123 18.10 -1.74 11.23
CA TYR A 123 18.39 -0.75 10.18
C TYR A 123 19.58 -1.15 9.32
N ILE A 124 20.71 -1.57 9.95
CA ILE A 124 21.91 -1.99 9.21
C ILE A 124 21.58 -3.15 8.29
N PHE A 125 20.91 -4.17 8.81
CA PHE A 125 20.55 -5.35 8.02
C PHE A 125 19.68 -4.97 6.80
N PHE A 126 18.74 -4.05 7.01
CA PHE A 126 17.86 -3.56 5.95
C PHE A 126 18.62 -2.74 4.90
N ILE A 127 19.54 -1.87 5.31
CA ILE A 127 20.39 -1.08 4.40
C ILE A 127 21.28 -1.99 3.55
N VAL A 128 21.89 -3.02 4.16
CA VAL A 128 22.69 -4.00 3.43
C VAL A 128 21.85 -4.74 2.39
N ALA A 129 20.66 -5.18 2.75
CA ALA A 129 19.74 -5.84 1.82
C ALA A 129 19.36 -4.93 0.64
N LEU A 130 19.02 -3.67 0.90
CA LEU A 130 18.72 -2.67 -0.14
C LEU A 130 19.92 -2.41 -1.05
N TYR A 131 21.13 -2.33 -0.49
CA TYR A 131 22.35 -2.15 -1.26
C TYR A 131 22.62 -3.34 -2.19
N LEU A 132 22.47 -4.56 -1.70
CA LEU A 132 22.62 -5.77 -2.51
C LEU A 132 21.59 -5.85 -3.63
N LEU A 133 20.33 -5.47 -3.35
CA LEU A 133 19.27 -5.40 -4.35
C LEU A 133 19.58 -4.35 -5.42
N SER A 134 20.05 -3.17 -5.02
CA SER A 134 20.37 -2.09 -5.95
C SER A 134 21.50 -2.49 -6.94
N LYS A 135 22.49 -3.27 -6.48
CA LYS A 135 23.55 -3.81 -7.34
C LYS A 135 23.05 -4.78 -8.41
N LYS A 136 21.96 -5.50 -8.17
CA LYS A 136 21.38 -6.45 -9.14
C LYS A 136 20.65 -5.76 -10.30
N GLY A 137 20.46 -4.45 -10.20
CA GLY A 137 19.81 -3.64 -11.23
C GLY A 137 18.28 -3.65 -11.16
N PHE A 138 17.71 -2.76 -11.92
CA PHE A 138 16.28 -2.44 -11.88
C PHE A 138 15.40 -3.66 -12.22
N ASN A 139 15.73 -4.41 -13.25
CA ASN A 139 14.96 -5.56 -13.70
C ASN A 139 14.89 -6.69 -12.66
N ALA A 140 16.00 -6.96 -11.96
CA ALA A 140 16.03 -7.97 -10.91
C ALA A 140 15.16 -7.56 -9.73
N THR A 141 15.22 -6.28 -9.34
CA THR A 141 14.38 -5.73 -8.27
C THR A 141 12.90 -5.86 -8.61
N PHE A 142 12.48 -5.51 -9.83
CA PHE A 142 11.08 -5.66 -10.25
C PHE A 142 10.58 -7.11 -10.19
N ARG A 143 11.40 -8.08 -10.59
CA ARG A 143 11.03 -9.50 -10.50
C ARG A 143 10.81 -9.94 -9.06
N ILE A 144 11.73 -9.58 -8.16
CA ILE A 144 11.60 -9.90 -6.73
C ILE A 144 10.32 -9.30 -6.16
N VAL A 145 10.06 -8.03 -6.46
CA VAL A 145 8.84 -7.34 -6.03
C VAL A 145 7.59 -8.00 -6.59
N GLY A 146 7.64 -8.56 -7.81
CA GLY A 146 6.56 -9.35 -8.39
C GLY A 146 6.21 -10.58 -7.55
N TYR A 147 7.21 -11.33 -7.10
CA TYR A 147 6.98 -12.48 -6.20
C TYR A 147 6.43 -12.04 -4.83
N VAL A 148 6.96 -10.95 -4.28
CA VAL A 148 6.50 -10.41 -3.00
C VAL A 148 5.03 -9.99 -3.08
N SER A 149 4.60 -9.32 -4.15
CA SER A 149 3.20 -8.93 -4.32
C SER A 149 2.26 -10.13 -4.34
N PHE A 150 2.64 -11.18 -5.06
CA PHE A 150 1.86 -12.41 -5.12
C PHE A 150 1.76 -13.08 -3.75
N THR A 151 2.88 -13.16 -3.02
CA THR A 151 2.91 -13.73 -1.67
C THR A 151 2.02 -12.94 -0.70
N ILE A 152 2.02 -11.61 -0.77
CA ILE A 152 1.16 -10.75 0.07
C ILE A 152 -0.33 -11.04 -0.20
N VAL A 153 -0.72 -11.10 -1.48
CA VAL A 153 -2.12 -11.37 -1.84
C VAL A 153 -2.55 -12.76 -1.37
N LEU A 154 -1.72 -13.79 -1.58
CA LEU A 154 -1.99 -15.14 -1.09
C LEU A 154 -2.11 -15.19 0.43
N TYR A 155 -1.22 -14.50 1.15
CA TYR A 155 -1.27 -14.43 2.61
C TYR A 155 -2.57 -13.79 3.11
N ILE A 156 -3.04 -12.73 2.49
CA ILE A 156 -4.30 -12.08 2.86
C ILE A 156 -5.51 -12.99 2.58
N ILE A 157 -5.52 -13.70 1.46
CA ILE A 157 -6.55 -14.69 1.16
C ILE A 157 -6.54 -15.81 2.21
N PHE A 158 -5.36 -16.30 2.58
CA PHE A 158 -5.21 -17.30 3.63
C PHE A 158 -5.75 -16.81 4.97
N LEU A 159 -5.41 -15.59 5.38
CA LEU A 159 -5.94 -14.97 6.60
C LEU A 159 -7.48 -14.89 6.56
N PHE A 160 -8.06 -14.51 5.42
CA PHE A 160 -9.51 -14.46 5.26
C PHE A 160 -10.16 -15.83 5.47
N ILE A 161 -9.65 -16.86 4.80
CA ILE A 161 -10.20 -18.23 4.93
C ILE A 161 -10.14 -18.71 6.38
N MET A 162 -9.05 -18.42 7.07
CA MET A 162 -8.86 -18.85 8.47
C MET A 162 -9.66 -18.01 9.47
N SER A 163 -9.94 -16.76 9.17
CA SER A 163 -10.67 -15.85 10.08
C SER A 163 -12.19 -15.96 9.97
N ILE A 164 -12.72 -16.46 8.85
CA ILE A 164 -14.15 -16.42 8.55
C ILE A 164 -15.03 -17.10 9.62
N ASN A 165 -14.53 -18.17 10.23
CA ASN A 165 -15.25 -18.91 11.28
C ASN A 165 -15.19 -18.20 12.66
N LYS A 166 -14.40 -17.15 12.79
CA LYS A 166 -14.24 -16.37 14.03
C LYS A 166 -14.87 -14.97 13.93
N VAL A 167 -15.50 -14.67 12.82
CA VAL A 167 -16.15 -13.38 12.59
C VAL A 167 -17.41 -13.29 13.45
N ASP A 168 -17.43 -12.29 14.34
CA ASP A 168 -18.62 -11.90 15.09
C ASP A 168 -19.30 -10.72 14.36
N ILE A 169 -20.54 -10.93 13.94
CA ILE A 169 -21.32 -9.93 13.23
C ILE A 169 -21.62 -8.71 14.13
N ASN A 170 -21.68 -8.90 15.46
CA ASN A 170 -21.93 -7.81 16.40
C ASN A 170 -20.85 -6.73 16.33
N ASN A 171 -19.62 -7.08 15.99
CA ASN A 171 -18.51 -6.12 15.86
C ASN A 171 -18.69 -5.10 14.73
N PHE A 172 -19.64 -5.34 13.80
CA PHE A 172 -19.96 -4.40 12.72
C PHE A 172 -21.05 -3.38 13.11
N PHE A 173 -21.52 -3.43 14.34
CA PHE A 173 -22.48 -2.44 14.84
C PHE A 173 -21.82 -1.43 15.78
N PRO A 174 -22.23 -0.17 15.73
CA PRO A 174 -23.25 0.42 14.83
C PRO A 174 -22.77 0.51 13.38
N ILE A 175 -23.66 0.35 12.39
CA ILE A 175 -23.32 0.33 10.95
C ILE A 175 -22.61 1.61 10.48
N MET A 176 -22.94 2.75 11.09
CA MET A 176 -22.30 4.05 10.80
C MET A 176 -21.08 4.35 11.66
N GLY A 177 -20.60 3.37 12.45
CA GLY A 177 -19.39 3.51 13.27
C GLY A 177 -19.37 4.80 14.09
N ASN A 178 -18.33 5.63 13.90
CA ASN A 178 -18.16 6.91 14.59
C ASN A 178 -19.01 8.05 13.97
N GLY A 179 -19.74 7.79 12.89
CA GLY A 179 -20.60 8.75 12.23
C GLY A 179 -20.19 9.12 10.81
N PHE A 180 -21.12 9.75 10.10
CA PHE A 180 -20.96 10.08 8.68
C PHE A 180 -19.71 10.96 8.41
N ASN A 181 -19.51 11.97 9.25
CA ASN A 181 -18.39 12.90 9.05
C ASN A 181 -17.02 12.21 9.18
N ASP A 182 -16.91 11.26 10.12
CA ASP A 182 -15.66 10.51 10.33
C ASP A 182 -15.38 9.54 9.19
N ILE A 183 -16.41 8.90 8.63
CA ILE A 183 -16.27 7.97 7.51
C ILE A 183 -15.85 8.71 6.22
N PHE A 184 -16.50 9.84 5.91
CA PHE A 184 -16.37 10.48 4.60
C PHE A 184 -15.40 11.67 4.56
N VAL A 185 -15.29 12.45 5.63
CA VAL A 185 -14.46 13.65 5.66
C VAL A 185 -13.14 13.41 6.40
N ASN A 186 -13.20 13.02 7.67
CA ASN A 186 -11.99 12.86 8.47
C ASN A 186 -11.12 11.70 8.01
N ASN A 187 -11.73 10.69 7.40
CA ASN A 187 -11.03 9.54 6.84
C ASN A 187 -10.22 9.88 5.57
N LEU A 188 -10.49 11.00 4.89
CA LEU A 188 -9.69 11.43 3.72
C LEU A 188 -8.21 11.61 4.04
N ILE A 189 -7.84 11.85 5.30
CA ILE A 189 -6.42 11.92 5.71
C ILE A 189 -5.68 10.62 5.39
N ASN A 190 -6.38 9.48 5.36
CA ASN A 190 -5.81 8.17 5.06
C ASN A 190 -5.52 7.93 3.56
N THR A 191 -5.85 8.90 2.68
CA THR A 191 -5.48 8.84 1.25
C THR A 191 -3.98 8.80 1.03
N GLY A 192 -3.15 9.11 2.03
CA GLY A 192 -1.70 8.96 2.00
C GLY A 192 -1.20 7.56 1.64
N ILE A 193 -2.02 6.50 1.87
CA ILE A 193 -1.72 5.13 1.44
C ILE A 193 -1.48 5.04 -0.08
N PHE A 194 -2.13 5.92 -0.85
CA PHE A 194 -2.13 5.91 -2.31
C PHE A 194 -1.01 6.74 -2.93
N VAL A 195 -0.13 7.33 -2.13
CA VAL A 195 1.06 8.05 -2.64
C VAL A 195 1.89 7.20 -3.62
N PRO A 196 2.03 5.87 -3.47
CA PRO A 196 2.71 5.04 -4.48
C PRO A 196 2.12 5.13 -5.89
N LEU A 197 0.86 5.52 -6.05
CA LEU A 197 0.28 5.75 -7.38
C LEU A 197 0.95 6.90 -8.14
N PHE A 198 1.63 7.83 -7.46
CA PHE A 198 2.47 8.82 -8.14
C PHE A 198 3.59 8.18 -8.95
N PHE A 199 4.14 7.06 -8.49
CA PHE A 199 5.13 6.32 -9.28
C PHE A 199 4.54 5.81 -10.61
N TYR A 200 3.24 5.46 -10.60
CA TYR A 200 2.54 5.09 -11.82
C TYR A 200 2.47 6.24 -12.82
N LEU A 201 2.27 7.46 -12.36
CA LEU A 201 2.26 8.66 -13.20
C LEU A 201 3.65 8.97 -13.80
N PHE A 202 4.74 8.66 -13.08
CA PHE A 202 6.11 8.88 -13.55
C PHE A 202 6.57 7.82 -14.57
N PHE A 203 6.20 6.56 -14.33
CA PHE A 203 6.66 5.45 -15.18
C PHE A 203 5.66 5.07 -16.27
N GLY A 204 4.39 5.38 -16.08
CA GLY A 204 3.32 5.03 -17.00
C GLY A 204 3.52 5.56 -18.42
N GLY A 205 4.08 6.77 -18.55
CA GLY A 205 4.38 7.36 -19.84
C GLY A 205 5.42 6.59 -20.66
N LYS A 206 6.44 6.03 -19.99
CA LYS A 206 7.47 5.19 -20.65
C LYS A 206 6.91 3.85 -21.13
N VAL A 207 5.90 3.33 -20.43
CA VAL A 207 5.21 2.09 -20.80
C VAL A 207 4.14 2.35 -21.87
N ALA A 208 3.56 3.55 -21.87
CA ALA A 208 2.43 3.91 -22.72
C ALA A 208 2.79 4.27 -24.17
N HIS A 209 4.07 4.38 -24.52
CA HIS A 209 4.48 4.83 -25.87
C HIS A 209 3.80 4.07 -27.02
N ASN A 210 3.22 2.90 -26.74
CA ASN A 210 2.49 2.12 -27.75
C ASN A 210 1.02 1.77 -27.43
N LYS A 211 0.51 1.95 -26.19
CA LYS A 211 -0.88 1.55 -25.85
C LYS A 211 -1.46 2.32 -24.66
N LYS A 212 -1.97 3.52 -24.86
CA LYS A 212 -2.73 4.29 -23.84
C LYS A 212 -3.79 3.45 -23.14
N ARG A 213 -4.52 2.61 -23.88
CA ARG A 213 -5.56 1.71 -23.34
C ARG A 213 -5.00 0.74 -22.29
N SER A 214 -3.75 0.31 -22.43
CA SER A 214 -3.11 -0.59 -21.46
C SER A 214 -2.87 0.08 -20.12
N VAL A 215 -2.49 1.36 -20.10
CA VAL A 215 -2.24 2.12 -18.87
C VAL A 215 -3.51 2.26 -18.04
N TYR A 216 -4.63 2.64 -18.65
CA TYR A 216 -5.91 2.72 -17.94
C TYR A 216 -6.36 1.36 -17.44
N LYS A 217 -6.22 0.31 -18.25
CA LYS A 217 -6.57 -1.05 -17.84
C LYS A 217 -5.77 -1.49 -16.63
N ASN A 218 -4.45 -1.24 -16.64
CA ASN A 218 -3.57 -1.59 -15.53
C ASN A 218 -3.92 -0.80 -14.25
N PHE A 219 -4.19 0.49 -14.37
CA PHE A 219 -4.63 1.30 -13.24
C PHE A 219 -5.92 0.77 -12.62
N ASN A 220 -6.92 0.45 -13.46
CA ASN A 220 -8.18 -0.12 -12.98
C ASN A 220 -7.96 -1.46 -12.27
N ILE A 221 -7.08 -2.31 -12.79
CA ILE A 221 -6.73 -3.59 -12.16
C ILE A 221 -6.08 -3.35 -10.79
N ILE A 222 -5.11 -2.43 -10.71
CA ILE A 222 -4.44 -2.09 -9.45
C ILE A 222 -5.47 -1.63 -8.41
N MET A 223 -6.33 -0.68 -8.78
CA MET A 223 -7.33 -0.14 -7.86
C MET A 223 -8.35 -1.18 -7.43
N LEU A 224 -8.80 -2.03 -8.35
CA LEU A 224 -9.75 -3.11 -8.05
C LEU A 224 -9.14 -4.13 -7.08
N VAL A 225 -7.94 -4.64 -7.40
CA VAL A 225 -7.24 -5.62 -6.56
C VAL A 225 -6.99 -5.03 -5.17
N PHE A 226 -6.48 -3.80 -5.11
CA PHE A 226 -6.23 -3.12 -3.85
C PHE A 226 -7.52 -2.99 -3.03
N THR A 227 -8.58 -2.45 -3.62
CA THR A 227 -9.85 -2.24 -2.90
C THR A 227 -10.41 -3.55 -2.35
N LEU A 228 -10.44 -4.61 -3.16
CA LEU A 228 -10.96 -5.91 -2.73
C LEU A 228 -10.11 -6.51 -1.61
N VAL A 229 -8.81 -6.59 -1.81
CA VAL A 229 -7.89 -7.23 -0.86
C VAL A 229 -7.91 -6.52 0.48
N TYR A 230 -7.93 -5.20 0.48
CA TYR A 230 -7.89 -4.43 1.74
C TYR A 230 -9.25 -4.26 2.40
N ALA A 231 -10.33 -4.25 1.64
CA ALA A 231 -11.67 -4.35 2.23
C ALA A 231 -11.85 -5.69 2.96
N ILE A 232 -11.41 -6.79 2.36
CA ILE A 232 -11.40 -8.12 2.98
C ILE A 232 -10.54 -8.13 4.25
N LEU A 233 -9.36 -7.52 4.21
CA LEU A 233 -8.44 -7.49 5.34
C LEU A 233 -9.05 -6.71 6.52
N ILE A 234 -9.61 -5.53 6.28
CA ILE A 234 -10.30 -4.73 7.31
C ILE A 234 -11.55 -5.47 7.82
N PHE A 235 -12.29 -6.14 6.95
CA PHE A 235 -13.42 -6.98 7.36
C PHE A 235 -12.98 -8.05 8.36
N CYS A 236 -11.88 -8.76 8.07
CA CYS A 236 -11.32 -9.74 9.00
C CYS A 236 -10.93 -9.13 10.34
N PHE A 237 -10.31 -7.95 10.33
CA PHE A 237 -9.88 -7.29 11.57
C PHE A 237 -11.07 -6.93 12.46
N ILE A 238 -12.06 -6.24 11.91
CA ILE A 238 -13.23 -5.81 12.68
C ILE A 238 -14.06 -7.03 13.13
N GLY A 239 -14.23 -8.00 12.23
CA GLY A 239 -15.02 -9.19 12.55
C GLY A 239 -14.42 -10.06 13.66
N THR A 240 -13.08 -10.07 13.79
CA THR A 240 -12.41 -10.94 14.78
C THR A 240 -11.99 -10.23 16.06
N ILE A 241 -11.83 -8.92 16.03
CA ILE A 241 -11.31 -8.12 17.14
C ILE A 241 -12.27 -6.93 17.37
N PRO A 242 -12.77 -6.72 18.59
CA PRO A 242 -13.57 -5.54 18.92
C PRO A 242 -12.81 -4.24 18.61
N VAL A 243 -13.52 -3.25 18.11
CA VAL A 243 -12.96 -1.97 17.64
C VAL A 243 -12.16 -1.26 18.74
N GLU A 244 -12.63 -1.33 20.00
CA GLU A 244 -11.99 -0.72 21.15
C GLU A 244 -10.59 -1.28 21.41
N ILE A 245 -10.39 -2.58 21.14
CA ILE A 245 -9.11 -3.25 21.31
C ILE A 245 -8.18 -2.94 20.13
N ILE A 246 -8.73 -2.79 18.91
CA ILE A 246 -7.93 -2.49 17.72
C ILE A 246 -7.19 -1.17 17.87
N SER A 247 -7.84 -0.14 18.40
CA SER A 247 -7.24 1.19 18.58
C SER A 247 -6.02 1.21 19.52
N SER A 248 -5.92 0.24 20.44
CA SER A 248 -4.79 0.10 21.36
C SER A 248 -3.63 -0.77 20.85
N ARG A 249 -3.77 -1.39 19.67
CA ARG A 249 -2.77 -2.32 19.10
C ARG A 249 -1.90 -1.63 18.05
N TYR A 250 -0.63 -2.05 17.99
CA TYR A 250 0.34 -1.52 17.03
C TYR A 250 0.57 -2.41 15.80
N THR A 251 0.18 -3.69 15.87
CA THR A 251 0.58 -4.72 14.90
C THR A 251 -0.56 -5.64 14.49
N LEU A 252 -1.62 -5.07 13.93
CA LEU A 252 -2.86 -5.80 13.62
C LEU A 252 -2.69 -7.11 12.84
N LEU A 253 -1.76 -7.17 11.87
CA LEU A 253 -1.53 -8.39 11.09
C LEU A 253 -0.99 -9.54 11.93
N LEU A 254 -0.10 -9.24 12.88
CA LEU A 254 0.47 -10.24 13.77
C LEU A 254 -0.55 -10.68 14.84
N ASP A 255 -1.32 -9.72 15.33
CA ASP A 255 -2.41 -10.01 16.27
C ASP A 255 -3.46 -10.91 15.62
N LEU A 256 -3.85 -10.61 14.37
CA LEU A 256 -4.77 -11.46 13.61
C LEU A 256 -4.19 -12.88 13.41
N SER A 257 -2.92 -12.98 13.04
CA SER A 257 -2.25 -14.27 12.85
C SER A 257 -2.13 -15.08 14.15
N SER A 258 -1.98 -14.41 15.29
CA SER A 258 -1.94 -15.06 16.60
C SER A 258 -3.30 -15.57 17.07
N LEU A 259 -4.37 -14.86 16.71
CA LEU A 259 -5.74 -15.27 16.99
C LEU A 259 -6.18 -16.46 16.13
N ILE A 260 -5.62 -16.58 14.94
CA ILE A 260 -5.80 -17.74 14.07
C ILE A 260 -4.84 -18.84 14.58
N SER A 261 -5.10 -19.37 15.79
CA SER A 261 -4.32 -20.50 16.32
C SER A 261 -4.47 -21.72 15.43
N LEU A 262 -3.51 -21.92 14.53
CA LEU A 262 -3.24 -23.23 13.94
C LEU A 262 -2.64 -24.08 15.05
N THR A 263 -3.46 -24.84 15.75
CA THR A 263 -2.99 -25.91 16.63
C THR A 263 -2.32 -26.97 15.76
N PRO A 264 -1.11 -27.44 16.03
CA PRO A 264 -0.12 -27.21 17.09
C PRO A 264 1.12 -26.39 16.64
N LEU A 265 1.09 -25.71 15.51
CA LEU A 265 2.18 -24.93 14.93
C LEU A 265 2.10 -23.43 15.26
N SER A 266 1.31 -23.04 16.25
CA SER A 266 1.43 -21.69 16.78
C SER A 266 2.82 -21.56 17.39
N LEU A 267 3.75 -21.04 16.62
CA LEU A 267 4.89 -20.35 17.18
C LEU A 267 4.29 -19.37 18.20
N LYS A 268 4.48 -19.68 19.48
CA LYS A 268 4.20 -18.76 20.59
C LYS A 268 5.13 -17.57 20.42
N LEU A 269 4.77 -16.69 19.49
CA LEU A 269 5.30 -15.33 19.39
C LEU A 269 4.48 -14.41 20.31
N THR A 270 4.03 -14.96 21.44
CA THR A 270 3.56 -14.13 22.53
C THR A 270 4.79 -13.65 23.27
N PRO A 271 5.11 -12.37 23.25
CA PRO A 271 6.02 -11.83 24.26
C PRO A 271 5.30 -12.00 25.61
N ILE A 272 5.93 -12.72 26.52
CA ILE A 272 5.66 -12.67 27.94
C ILE A 272 6.03 -11.27 28.42
#